data_d89143fead5c1047e27c4475d59b7e65
#
_entry.id   d89143fead5c1047e27c4475d59b7e65
#
_cell.length_a   1.000
_cell.length_b   1.000
_cell.length_c   1.000
_cell.angle_alpha   90.00
_cell.angle_beta   90.00
_cell.angle_gamma   90.00
#
_symmetry.space_group_name_H-M   'P 1'
#
loop_
_entity.id
_entity.type
_entity.pdbx_description
1 polymer ?
#
loop_
_entity_poly.entity_id
_entity_poly.type
_entity_poly.pdbx_seq_one_letter_code
_entity_poly.pdbx_strand_id
1 'polypeptide(L)'
;MRIIRGTLKSRRFSTPKNFPSRPTTDFAKEGLFNILENRYSLANLEILDLCSGTGNIALEFASREVGKITAVDTNYHCVKFIQNLIDEYRLKDSIQVFKSDVRDFLRKSNKTWDLIFADPPYVVNFHGDIVDLILEKKLLNPDGICIIEHGKQTDLSTKINYLETRSFGNVYFSFFKAIE
;
A
#
# COMPACT_ATOMS: atom_id res chain seq x y z
N MET A 1 -0.51 16.50 0.80
CA MET A 1 -0.90 15.27 1.56
C MET A 1 -0.78 15.55 3.05
N ARG A 2 -1.58 14.92 3.85
CA ARG A 2 -1.61 15.09 5.30
C ARG A 2 -1.65 13.72 5.97
N ILE A 3 -0.88 13.51 7.03
CA ILE A 3 -0.98 12.31 7.88
C ILE A 3 -2.17 12.49 8.83
N ILE A 4 -3.07 11.50 8.84
CA ILE A 4 -4.40 11.62 9.47
C ILE A 4 -4.36 11.29 10.96
N ARG A 5 -3.64 10.20 11.34
CA ARG A 5 -3.55 9.72 12.72
C ARG A 5 -2.14 9.31 13.10
N GLY A 6 -1.95 9.01 14.39
CA GLY A 6 -0.72 8.46 14.96
C GLY A 6 0.30 9.52 15.36
N THR A 7 1.54 9.11 15.51
CA THR A 7 2.66 9.92 16.03
C THR A 7 3.02 11.09 15.12
N LEU A 8 2.76 10.98 13.82
CA LEU A 8 2.99 12.02 12.83
C LEU A 8 1.71 12.78 12.43
N LYS A 9 0.62 12.64 13.19
CA LYS A 9 -0.66 13.29 12.91
C LYS A 9 -0.49 14.78 12.56
N SER A 10 -1.24 15.22 11.55
CA SER A 10 -1.27 16.59 11.02
C SER A 10 -0.01 17.04 10.30
N ARG A 11 1.06 16.25 10.25
CA ARG A 11 2.20 16.53 9.39
C ARG A 11 1.74 16.62 7.94
N ARG A 12 2.25 17.63 7.25
CA ARG A 12 1.95 17.87 5.83
C ARG A 12 3.23 17.78 5.03
N PHE A 13 3.14 17.15 3.88
CA PHE A 13 4.21 17.09 2.90
C PHE A 13 3.63 17.26 1.50
N SER A 14 4.43 17.79 0.59
CA SER A 14 4.01 18.07 -0.79
C SER A 14 5.08 17.59 -1.75
N THR A 15 4.63 17.04 -2.87
CA THR A 15 5.52 16.66 -3.95
C THR A 15 6.00 17.88 -4.73
N PRO A 16 7.19 17.80 -5.36
CA PRO A 16 7.62 18.78 -6.36
C PRO A 16 6.59 18.92 -7.50
N LYS A 17 6.65 20.04 -8.23
CA LYS A 17 5.86 20.20 -9.47
C LYS A 17 6.19 19.08 -10.44
N ASN A 18 5.17 18.56 -11.16
CA ASN A 18 5.28 17.48 -12.13
C ASN A 18 5.75 16.14 -11.55
N PHE A 19 5.43 15.88 -10.28
CA PHE A 19 5.73 14.59 -9.67
C PHE A 19 5.00 13.45 -10.41
N PRO A 20 5.65 12.30 -10.66
CA PRO A 20 5.11 11.24 -11.53
C PRO A 20 3.94 10.45 -10.95
N SER A 21 3.60 10.66 -9.69
CA SER A 21 2.50 9.96 -9.00
C SER A 21 1.51 10.95 -8.40
N ARG A 22 0.24 10.54 -8.38
CA ARG A 22 -0.82 11.24 -7.64
C ARG A 22 -1.13 10.44 -6.37
N PRO A 23 -1.19 11.09 -5.21
CA PRO A 23 -1.50 10.38 -3.97
C PRO A 23 -2.98 10.01 -3.90
N THR A 24 -3.29 8.92 -3.23
CA THR A 24 -4.63 8.62 -2.71
C THR A 24 -5.17 9.83 -1.95
N THR A 25 -6.41 10.19 -2.20
CA THR A 25 -7.04 11.36 -1.55
C THR A 25 -7.11 11.17 -0.03
N ASP A 26 -7.07 12.27 0.74
CA ASP A 26 -7.21 12.22 2.19
C ASP A 26 -8.53 11.53 2.61
N PHE A 27 -9.63 11.75 1.85
CA PHE A 27 -10.93 11.11 2.10
C PHE A 27 -10.87 9.58 1.91
N ALA A 28 -10.32 9.11 0.80
CA ALA A 28 -10.20 7.66 0.54
C ALA A 28 -9.23 6.99 1.52
N LYS A 29 -8.11 7.64 1.84
CA LYS A 29 -7.15 7.16 2.83
C LYS A 29 -7.79 7.05 4.22
N GLU A 30 -8.52 8.05 4.66
CA GLU A 30 -9.24 8.02 5.94
C GLU A 30 -10.26 6.88 5.98
N GLY A 31 -11.01 6.69 4.90
CA GLY A 31 -11.96 5.59 4.77
C GLY A 31 -11.27 4.21 4.86
N LEU A 32 -10.16 4.02 4.14
CA LEU A 32 -9.38 2.79 4.19
C LEU A 32 -8.89 2.49 5.60
N PHE A 33 -8.23 3.46 6.24
CA PHE A 33 -7.66 3.25 7.59
C PHE A 33 -8.73 3.06 8.66
N ASN A 34 -9.91 3.67 8.53
CA ASN A 34 -11.05 3.40 9.41
C ASN A 34 -11.51 1.94 9.29
N ILE A 35 -11.56 1.37 8.07
CA ILE A 35 -11.87 -0.05 7.89
C ILE A 35 -10.80 -0.92 8.56
N LEU A 36 -9.53 -0.63 8.33
CA LEU A 36 -8.43 -1.42 8.87
C LEU A 36 -8.40 -1.40 10.39
N GLU A 37 -8.49 -0.23 11.02
CA GLU A 37 -8.47 -0.08 12.48
C GLU A 37 -9.68 -0.73 13.18
N ASN A 38 -10.83 -0.83 12.49
CA ASN A 38 -12.02 -1.50 13.03
C ASN A 38 -11.96 -3.02 12.94
N ARG A 39 -11.16 -3.57 12.02
CA ARG A 39 -11.12 -5.02 11.74
C ARG A 39 -9.85 -5.70 12.22
N TYR A 40 -8.74 -4.97 12.27
CA TYR A 40 -7.41 -5.52 12.52
C TYR A 40 -6.69 -4.72 13.61
N SER A 41 -5.94 -5.42 14.45
CA SER A 41 -4.92 -4.78 15.26
C SER A 41 -3.73 -4.46 14.36
N LEU A 42 -3.45 -3.18 14.13
CA LEU A 42 -2.37 -2.76 13.25
C LEU A 42 -0.98 -2.85 13.92
N ALA A 43 -0.93 -3.00 15.24
CA ALA A 43 0.33 -3.07 15.97
C ALA A 43 1.17 -4.29 15.54
N ASN A 44 2.45 -4.06 15.30
CA ASN A 44 3.46 -5.07 14.93
C ASN A 44 3.25 -5.78 13.58
N LEU A 45 2.32 -5.33 12.73
CA LEU A 45 2.13 -5.92 11.41
C LEU A 45 3.33 -5.67 10.49
N GLU A 46 3.66 -6.68 9.69
CA GLU A 46 4.57 -6.58 8.55
C GLU A 46 3.77 -6.15 7.31
N ILE A 47 4.07 -4.96 6.81
CA ILE A 47 3.33 -4.32 5.71
C ILE A 47 4.17 -4.29 4.43
N LEU A 48 3.55 -4.60 3.29
CA LEU A 48 4.10 -4.34 1.97
C LEU A 48 3.24 -3.30 1.25
N ASP A 49 3.85 -2.18 0.86
CA ASP A 49 3.24 -1.10 0.09
C ASP A 49 3.83 -1.09 -1.33
N LEU A 50 3.04 -1.55 -2.30
CA LEU A 50 3.41 -1.69 -3.71
C LEU A 50 2.89 -0.50 -4.53
N CYS A 51 3.68 -0.03 -5.48
CA CYS A 51 3.43 1.22 -6.22
C CYS A 51 3.31 2.40 -5.25
N SER A 52 4.23 2.49 -4.29
CA SER A 52 4.14 3.40 -3.14
C SER A 52 4.09 4.88 -3.50
N GLY A 53 4.47 5.27 -4.73
CA GLY A 53 4.35 6.60 -5.29
C GLY A 53 4.94 7.69 -4.38
N THR A 54 4.07 8.44 -3.73
CA THR A 54 4.46 9.50 -2.78
C THR A 54 4.79 9.00 -1.37
N GLY A 55 4.59 7.70 -1.10
CA GLY A 55 4.72 7.12 0.24
C GLY A 55 3.57 7.48 1.19
N ASN A 56 2.47 8.03 0.66
CA ASN A 56 1.34 8.52 1.47
C ASN A 56 0.70 7.42 2.34
N ILE A 57 0.63 6.19 1.83
CA ILE A 57 0.10 5.03 2.56
C ILE A 57 1.14 4.47 3.53
N ALA A 58 2.39 4.29 3.09
CA ALA A 58 3.49 3.83 3.96
C ALA A 58 3.69 4.73 5.18
N LEU A 59 3.66 6.06 4.98
CA LEU A 59 3.78 7.04 6.08
C LEU A 59 2.58 7.00 7.03
N GLU A 60 1.38 6.76 6.51
CA GLU A 60 0.18 6.64 7.32
C GLU A 60 0.24 5.39 8.21
N PHE A 61 0.74 4.25 7.70
CA PHE A 61 1.03 3.06 8.49
C PHE A 61 2.11 3.32 9.53
N ALA A 62 3.24 3.92 9.14
CA ALA A 62 4.34 4.23 10.07
C ALA A 62 3.89 5.13 11.21
N SER A 63 3.04 6.12 10.92
CA SER A 63 2.46 7.02 11.94
C SER A 63 1.61 6.29 12.97
N ARG A 64 1.05 5.12 12.64
CA ARG A 64 0.28 4.26 13.53
C ARG A 64 1.13 3.21 14.25
N GLU A 65 2.45 3.32 14.11
CA GLU A 65 3.40 2.46 14.81
C GLU A 65 3.17 0.96 14.52
N VAL A 66 2.82 0.63 13.25
CA VAL A 66 2.86 -0.77 12.78
C VAL A 66 4.29 -1.32 12.89
N GLY A 67 4.48 -2.61 12.69
CA GLY A 67 5.80 -3.24 12.79
C GLY A 67 6.79 -2.72 11.74
N LYS A 68 6.94 -3.42 10.63
CA LYS A 68 7.85 -3.05 9.54
C LYS A 68 7.08 -2.80 8.25
N ILE A 69 7.51 -1.82 7.49
CA ILE A 69 6.93 -1.45 6.21
C ILE A 69 7.99 -1.61 5.12
N THR A 70 7.65 -2.38 4.09
CA THR A 70 8.42 -2.46 2.85
C THR A 70 7.68 -1.67 1.78
N ALA A 71 8.26 -0.59 1.30
CA ALA A 71 7.71 0.23 0.23
C ALA A 71 8.42 -0.08 -1.09
N VAL A 72 7.68 -0.26 -2.18
CA VAL A 72 8.23 -0.61 -3.49
C VAL A 72 7.67 0.30 -4.56
N ASP A 73 8.55 0.91 -5.34
CA ASP A 73 8.17 1.67 -6.54
C ASP A 73 9.21 1.49 -7.64
N THR A 74 8.77 1.52 -8.89
CA THR A 74 9.66 1.42 -10.05
C THR A 74 10.34 2.76 -10.38
N ASN A 75 9.72 3.87 -10.01
CA ASN A 75 10.17 5.22 -10.35
C ASN A 75 11.23 5.73 -9.34
N TYR A 76 12.40 6.08 -9.85
CA TYR A 76 13.50 6.60 -9.03
C TYR A 76 13.12 7.85 -8.22
N HIS A 77 12.33 8.76 -8.80
CA HIS A 77 11.93 9.99 -8.11
C HIS A 77 10.99 9.70 -6.94
N CYS A 78 10.10 8.70 -7.09
CA CYS A 78 9.24 8.23 -6.00
C CYS A 78 10.08 7.63 -4.87
N VAL A 79 10.97 6.70 -5.19
CA VAL A 79 11.87 6.06 -4.21
C VAL A 79 12.71 7.09 -3.46
N LYS A 80 13.34 8.04 -4.20
CA LYS A 80 14.14 9.10 -3.59
C LYS A 80 13.31 10.03 -2.69
N PHE A 81 12.10 10.35 -3.11
CA PHE A 81 11.17 11.19 -2.34
C PHE A 81 10.78 10.50 -1.02
N ILE A 82 10.42 9.21 -1.07
CA ILE A 82 10.11 8.41 0.12
C ILE A 82 11.34 8.34 1.04
N GLN A 83 12.54 8.10 0.49
CA GLN A 83 13.77 8.07 1.28
C GLN A 83 14.04 9.38 2.02
N ASN A 84 13.80 10.52 1.38
CA ASN A 84 13.95 11.83 2.04
C ASN A 84 12.94 11.99 3.20
N LEU A 85 11.71 11.52 3.05
CA LEU A 85 10.70 11.56 4.11
C LEU A 85 11.03 10.59 5.27
N ILE A 86 11.61 9.42 4.95
CA ILE A 86 12.12 8.49 5.98
C ILE A 86 13.20 9.17 6.82
N ASP A 87 14.12 9.88 6.19
CA ASP A 87 15.19 10.61 6.88
C ASP A 87 14.64 11.79 7.71
N GLU A 88 13.76 12.61 7.10
CA GLU A 88 13.13 13.77 7.75
C GLU A 88 12.32 13.38 8.99
N TYR A 89 11.55 12.30 8.90
CA TYR A 89 10.67 11.87 10.00
C TYR A 89 11.30 10.80 10.90
N ARG A 90 12.58 10.44 10.67
CA ARG A 90 13.34 9.45 11.45
C ARG A 90 12.69 8.07 11.46
N LEU A 91 12.25 7.61 10.30
CA LEU A 91 11.52 6.35 10.12
C LEU A 91 12.37 5.19 9.61
N LYS A 92 13.71 5.27 9.69
CA LYS A 92 14.64 4.24 9.18
C LYS A 92 14.42 2.86 9.77
N ASP A 93 13.98 2.82 11.03
CA ASP A 93 13.67 1.56 11.72
C ASP A 93 12.30 1.00 11.35
N SER A 94 11.43 1.80 10.74
CA SER A 94 10.04 1.42 10.42
C SER A 94 9.84 1.16 8.94
N ILE A 95 10.48 1.92 8.03
CA ILE A 95 10.25 1.84 6.59
C ILE A 95 11.55 1.55 5.86
N GLN A 96 11.50 0.54 4.98
CA GLN A 96 12.50 0.31 3.94
C GLN A 96 11.88 0.53 2.57
N VAL A 97 12.58 1.24 1.68
CA VAL A 97 12.10 1.50 0.33
C VAL A 97 13.01 0.85 -0.73
N PHE A 98 12.40 0.21 -1.73
CA PHE A 98 13.09 -0.49 -2.80
C PHE A 98 12.65 0.05 -4.17
N LYS A 99 13.63 0.23 -5.05
CA LYS A 99 13.37 0.49 -6.47
C LYS A 99 13.25 -0.84 -7.21
N SER A 100 12.05 -1.21 -7.63
CA SER A 100 11.79 -2.44 -8.38
C SER A 100 10.48 -2.34 -9.16
N ASP A 101 10.36 -3.04 -10.28
CA ASP A 101 9.06 -3.40 -10.82
C ASP A 101 8.33 -4.29 -9.82
N VAL A 102 7.03 -4.05 -9.64
CA VAL A 102 6.21 -4.75 -8.63
C VAL A 102 6.17 -6.25 -8.87
N ARG A 103 5.97 -6.67 -10.13
CA ARG A 103 5.88 -8.09 -10.47
C ARG A 103 7.22 -8.80 -10.28
N ASP A 104 8.33 -8.13 -10.62
CA ASP A 104 9.67 -8.67 -10.38
C ASP A 104 9.98 -8.77 -8.89
N PHE A 105 9.58 -7.78 -8.10
CA PHE A 105 9.72 -7.81 -6.65
C PHE A 105 8.93 -8.99 -6.05
N LEU A 106 7.66 -9.16 -6.42
CA LEU A 106 6.82 -10.25 -5.94
C LEU A 106 7.37 -11.62 -6.34
N ARG A 107 7.81 -11.78 -7.61
CA ARG A 107 8.39 -13.05 -8.10
C ARG A 107 9.64 -13.48 -7.33
N LYS A 108 10.49 -12.51 -6.94
CA LYS A 108 11.75 -12.75 -6.23
C LYS A 108 11.56 -12.86 -4.71
N SER A 109 10.42 -12.43 -4.18
CA SER A 109 10.17 -12.43 -2.75
C SER A 109 9.95 -13.85 -2.22
N ASN A 110 10.56 -14.12 -1.07
CA ASN A 110 10.33 -15.31 -0.25
C ASN A 110 9.82 -14.92 1.15
N LYS A 111 9.59 -13.64 1.39
CA LYS A 111 9.03 -13.10 2.62
C LYS A 111 7.52 -13.07 2.50
N THR A 112 6.84 -13.21 3.64
CA THR A 112 5.39 -13.03 3.77
C THR A 112 5.07 -11.75 4.56
N TRP A 113 3.86 -11.25 4.40
CA TRP A 113 3.37 -10.03 5.05
C TRP A 113 1.97 -10.25 5.63
N ASP A 114 1.65 -9.48 6.66
CA ASP A 114 0.31 -9.48 7.25
C ASP A 114 -0.67 -8.65 6.43
N LEU A 115 -0.16 -7.58 5.79
CA LEU A 115 -0.94 -6.75 4.89
C LEU A 115 -0.10 -6.36 3.68
N ILE A 116 -0.67 -6.56 2.49
CA ILE A 116 -0.12 -6.08 1.22
C ILE A 116 -1.10 -5.07 0.64
N PHE A 117 -0.65 -3.84 0.44
CA PHE A 117 -1.37 -2.80 -0.26
C PHE A 117 -0.73 -2.54 -1.63
N ALA A 118 -1.53 -2.31 -2.65
CA ALA A 118 -1.03 -1.92 -3.98
C ALA A 118 -1.94 -0.87 -4.61
N ASP A 119 -1.33 0.21 -5.12
CA ASP A 119 -1.97 1.27 -5.90
C ASP A 119 -1.31 1.38 -7.30
N PRO A 120 -1.52 0.38 -8.18
CA PRO A 120 -0.98 0.45 -9.53
C PRO A 120 -1.67 1.54 -10.34
N PRO A 121 -0.98 2.18 -11.31
CA PRO A 121 -1.60 3.19 -12.16
C PRO A 121 -2.85 2.66 -12.85
N TYR A 122 -3.95 3.43 -12.85
CA TYR A 122 -5.26 3.00 -13.39
C TYR A 122 -5.26 2.68 -14.88
N VAL A 123 -4.27 3.20 -15.61
CA VAL A 123 -4.13 2.96 -17.06
C VAL A 123 -3.50 1.61 -17.40
N VAL A 124 -2.93 0.92 -16.43
CA VAL A 124 -2.32 -0.40 -16.63
C VAL A 124 -3.30 -1.50 -16.25
N ASN A 125 -3.31 -2.57 -17.02
CA ASN A 125 -4.26 -3.69 -16.81
C ASN A 125 -3.60 -4.88 -16.11
N PHE A 126 -2.81 -4.62 -15.04
CA PHE A 126 -2.16 -5.70 -14.29
C PHE A 126 -2.57 -5.77 -12.81
N HIS A 127 -3.65 -5.11 -12.41
CA HIS A 127 -4.20 -5.21 -11.04
C HIS A 127 -4.47 -6.67 -10.65
N GLY A 128 -5.09 -7.44 -11.57
CA GLY A 128 -5.34 -8.86 -11.38
C GLY A 128 -4.08 -9.70 -11.30
N ASP A 129 -3.05 -9.39 -12.09
CA ASP A 129 -1.76 -10.10 -12.07
C ASP A 129 -1.06 -9.95 -10.72
N ILE A 130 -1.18 -8.77 -10.07
CA ILE A 130 -0.63 -8.55 -8.73
C ILE A 130 -1.32 -9.47 -7.73
N VAL A 131 -2.65 -9.56 -7.76
CA VAL A 131 -3.42 -10.46 -6.89
C VAL A 131 -2.99 -11.91 -7.11
N ASP A 132 -2.94 -12.36 -8.37
CA ASP A 132 -2.58 -13.73 -8.73
C ASP A 132 -1.16 -14.06 -8.21
N LEU A 133 -0.17 -13.20 -8.44
CA LEU A 133 1.20 -13.40 -7.95
C LEU A 133 1.28 -13.48 -6.42
N ILE A 134 0.56 -12.62 -5.70
CA ILE A 134 0.54 -12.62 -4.24
C ILE A 134 -0.03 -13.94 -3.71
N LEU A 135 -1.13 -14.40 -4.29
CA LEU A 135 -1.81 -15.60 -3.85
C LEU A 135 -1.07 -16.88 -4.28
N GLU A 136 -0.64 -16.99 -5.53
CA GLU A 136 0.11 -18.15 -6.05
C GLU A 136 1.41 -18.37 -5.29
N LYS A 137 2.13 -17.30 -4.96
CA LYS A 137 3.38 -17.37 -4.19
C LYS A 137 3.17 -17.43 -2.68
N LYS A 138 1.91 -17.39 -2.21
CA LYS A 138 1.55 -17.41 -0.80
C LYS A 138 2.31 -16.35 0.01
N LEU A 139 2.31 -15.10 -0.46
CA LEU A 139 3.03 -14.00 0.15
C LEU A 139 2.30 -13.34 1.33
N LEU A 140 1.11 -13.81 1.68
CA LEU A 140 0.37 -13.39 2.87
C LEU A 140 0.59 -14.38 4.01
N ASN A 141 0.79 -13.86 5.22
CA ASN A 141 0.73 -14.66 6.45
C ASN A 141 -0.68 -15.25 6.65
N PRO A 142 -0.86 -16.27 7.49
CA PRO A 142 -2.19 -16.69 7.93
C PRO A 142 -3.00 -15.49 8.42
N ASP A 143 -4.28 -15.40 8.03
CA ASP A 143 -5.16 -14.24 8.28
C ASP A 143 -4.73 -12.91 7.63
N GLY A 144 -3.67 -12.93 6.83
CA GLY A 144 -3.18 -11.77 6.10
C GLY A 144 -4.14 -11.31 5.01
N ILE A 145 -4.05 -10.02 4.66
CA ILE A 145 -4.95 -9.37 3.71
C ILE A 145 -4.18 -8.65 2.60
N CYS A 146 -4.68 -8.79 1.37
CA CYS A 146 -4.25 -7.97 0.24
C CYS A 146 -5.33 -6.95 -0.11
N ILE A 147 -4.93 -5.71 -0.39
CA ILE A 147 -5.80 -4.60 -0.74
C ILE A 147 -5.28 -3.97 -2.04
N ILE A 148 -6.12 -3.91 -3.04
CA ILE A 148 -5.80 -3.28 -4.33
C ILE A 148 -6.63 -2.01 -4.50
N GLU A 149 -5.96 -0.87 -4.64
CA GLU A 149 -6.58 0.37 -5.07
C GLU A 149 -6.78 0.36 -6.58
N HIS A 150 -7.96 0.78 -7.05
CA HIS A 150 -8.26 0.85 -8.49
C HIS A 150 -9.38 1.86 -8.78
N GLY A 151 -9.60 2.15 -10.05
CA GLY A 151 -10.74 2.94 -10.54
C GLY A 151 -12.00 2.09 -10.75
N LYS A 152 -13.13 2.76 -11.00
CA LYS A 152 -14.44 2.13 -11.23
C LYS A 152 -14.47 1.10 -12.36
N GLN A 153 -13.62 1.28 -13.38
CA GLN A 153 -13.57 0.41 -14.56
C GLN A 153 -12.91 -0.97 -14.31
N THR A 154 -12.21 -1.12 -13.20
CA THR A 154 -11.53 -2.37 -12.85
C THR A 154 -12.44 -3.22 -11.97
N ASP A 155 -12.75 -4.44 -12.41
CA ASP A 155 -13.48 -5.43 -11.63
C ASP A 155 -12.57 -6.58 -11.25
N LEU A 156 -12.38 -6.78 -9.96
CA LEU A 156 -11.56 -7.84 -9.38
C LEU A 156 -12.40 -8.88 -8.62
N SER A 157 -13.72 -8.79 -8.66
CA SER A 157 -14.63 -9.63 -7.87
C SER A 157 -14.60 -11.11 -8.26
N THR A 158 -14.10 -11.43 -9.46
CA THR A 158 -13.96 -12.82 -9.94
C THR A 158 -12.66 -13.50 -9.53
N LYS A 159 -11.73 -12.75 -8.90
CA LYS A 159 -10.45 -13.31 -8.45
C LYS A 159 -10.63 -14.19 -7.21
N ILE A 160 -9.79 -15.22 -7.13
CA ILE A 160 -9.74 -16.13 -6.00
C ILE A 160 -9.56 -15.36 -4.69
N ASN A 161 -10.21 -15.83 -3.63
CA ASN A 161 -10.14 -15.26 -2.28
C ASN A 161 -10.58 -13.79 -2.16
N TYR A 162 -11.32 -13.27 -3.16
CA TYR A 162 -11.97 -11.98 -3.07
C TYR A 162 -12.95 -11.92 -1.88
N LEU A 163 -12.92 -10.84 -1.13
CA LEU A 163 -13.81 -10.60 0.00
C LEU A 163 -14.88 -9.57 -0.35
N GLU A 164 -14.45 -8.38 -0.72
CA GLU A 164 -15.33 -7.23 -0.97
C GLU A 164 -14.59 -6.11 -1.71
N THR A 165 -15.37 -5.16 -2.23
CA THR A 165 -14.87 -3.87 -2.71
C THR A 165 -15.56 -2.75 -1.94
N ARG A 166 -14.79 -1.76 -1.49
CA ARG A 166 -15.26 -0.52 -0.87
C ARG A 166 -14.87 0.68 -1.72
N SER A 167 -15.77 1.64 -1.86
CA SER A 167 -15.53 2.85 -2.65
C SER A 167 -15.59 4.11 -1.78
N PHE A 168 -14.68 5.03 -2.09
CA PHE A 168 -14.59 6.36 -1.49
C PHE A 168 -14.44 7.39 -2.61
N GLY A 169 -15.55 7.93 -3.07
CA GLY A 169 -15.61 8.72 -4.29
C GLY A 169 -15.28 7.88 -5.51
N ASN A 170 -14.23 8.26 -6.25
CA ASN A 170 -13.77 7.54 -7.44
C ASN A 170 -12.64 6.53 -7.16
N VAL A 171 -12.30 6.33 -5.89
CA VAL A 171 -11.30 5.38 -5.44
C VAL A 171 -11.99 4.13 -4.93
N TYR A 172 -11.56 2.97 -5.39
CA TYR A 172 -12.08 1.66 -5.02
C TYR A 172 -10.95 0.85 -4.38
N PHE A 173 -11.26 0.14 -3.29
CA PHE A 173 -10.37 -0.81 -2.64
C PHE A 173 -10.99 -2.18 -2.67
N SER A 174 -10.35 -3.11 -3.39
CA SER A 174 -10.74 -4.53 -3.38
C SER A 174 -9.87 -5.30 -2.40
N PHE A 175 -10.50 -6.12 -1.57
CA PHE A 175 -9.90 -6.86 -0.47
C PHE A 175 -9.86 -8.36 -0.77
N PHE A 176 -8.72 -9.00 -0.46
CA PHE A 176 -8.48 -10.42 -0.67
C PHE A 176 -7.84 -11.03 0.58
N LYS A 177 -8.22 -12.24 0.96
CA LYS A 177 -7.60 -12.97 2.08
C LYS A 177 -6.51 -13.93 1.62
N ALA A 178 -5.66 -14.36 2.55
CA ALA A 178 -4.69 -15.42 2.31
C ALA A 178 -5.38 -16.71 1.81
N ILE A 179 -4.64 -17.53 1.07
CA ILE A 179 -5.05 -18.92 0.75
C ILE A 179 -4.75 -19.76 1.97
N GLU A 180 -5.74 -20.52 2.42
CA GLU A 180 -5.58 -21.52 3.49
C GLU A 180 -4.68 -22.67 3.05
#